data_420bcea743954b268982ab77819a342b
#
_entry.id   420bcea743954b268982ab77819a342b
#
_cell.length_a   1.000
_cell.length_b   1.000
_cell.length_c   1.000
_cell.angle_alpha   90.00
_cell.angle_beta   90.00
_cell.angle_gamma   90.00
#
_symmetry.space_group_name_H-M   'P 1'
#
loop_
_entity.id
_entity.type
_entity.pdbx_description
1 polymer ?
#
loop_
_entity_poly.entity_id
_entity_poly.type
_entity_poly.pdbx_seq_one_letter_code
_entity_poly.pdbx_strand_id
1 'polypeptide(L)'
;LHRLGFDEVYDTSYGADLTVIEESKEFIERFTAGEKLPLFTSCCPAWVKHCETKYPELAENLSTCRSPQQMFGAVVREYYKDPEKNEGKRLVSVSIMPCTAKKEEILRPESMTNGKQDVDYVLTTTEIIRMIKKSGIVFDKVEIEAADVPFGIGSGSGVIFGVTGGVTEAVLRRLQQGHNRVDMEAIKTSGVRGDEGIKELTYNYNGREIKAAVVSGLANADKVIERIKNNEVHYDFVEVMACRRGCIMGGGQPVNAGPRTKRARMKGLYDTDVNTQIKKSNENPMILSLYDSLLKGKEHELLHRNFTK
;
A
#
# COMPACT_ATOMS: atom_id res chain seq x y z
N LEU A 1 -14.99 -15.79 -2.32
CA LEU A 1 -15.83 -14.61 -2.08
C LEU A 1 -17.11 -14.65 -2.91
N HIS A 2 -17.09 -15.15 -4.15
CA HIS A 2 -18.29 -15.36 -4.99
C HIS A 2 -19.35 -16.18 -4.28
N ARG A 3 -18.96 -17.23 -3.52
CA ARG A 3 -19.91 -18.02 -2.70
C ARG A 3 -20.57 -17.24 -1.55
N LEU A 4 -20.05 -16.05 -1.21
CA LEU A 4 -20.65 -15.11 -0.26
C LEU A 4 -21.56 -14.08 -0.94
N GLY A 5 -21.68 -14.13 -2.28
CA GLY A 5 -22.52 -13.24 -3.07
C GLY A 5 -21.83 -11.99 -3.59
N PHE A 6 -20.50 -11.95 -3.62
CA PHE A 6 -19.77 -10.89 -4.33
C PHE A 6 -19.78 -11.19 -5.83
N ASP A 7 -20.19 -10.21 -6.64
CA ASP A 7 -20.24 -10.34 -8.09
C ASP A 7 -18.85 -10.38 -8.69
N GLU A 8 -17.93 -9.50 -8.21
CA GLU A 8 -16.58 -9.36 -8.69
C GLU A 8 -15.58 -9.33 -7.52
N VAL A 9 -14.43 -9.95 -7.70
CA VAL A 9 -13.38 -10.08 -6.68
C VAL A 9 -12.02 -9.70 -7.26
N TYR A 10 -11.46 -8.60 -6.78
CA TYR A 10 -10.18 -8.06 -7.26
C TYR A 10 -9.08 -8.13 -6.19
N ASP A 11 -7.83 -8.12 -6.63
CA ASP A 11 -6.67 -8.12 -5.72
C ASP A 11 -6.20 -6.69 -5.44
N THR A 12 -6.21 -6.28 -4.17
CA THR A 12 -5.75 -4.96 -3.74
C THR A 12 -4.26 -4.71 -4.00
N SER A 13 -3.45 -5.74 -4.29
CA SER A 13 -2.06 -5.56 -4.73
C SER A 13 -1.96 -4.74 -6.03
N TYR A 14 -3.01 -4.74 -6.85
CA TYR A 14 -3.15 -3.85 -7.99
C TYR A 14 -3.16 -2.36 -7.57
N GLY A 15 -3.90 -2.03 -6.51
CA GLY A 15 -3.89 -0.69 -5.91
C GLY A 15 -2.53 -0.32 -5.30
N ALA A 16 -1.82 -1.31 -4.76
CA ALA A 16 -0.46 -1.09 -4.27
C ALA A 16 0.52 -0.77 -5.40
N ASP A 17 0.37 -1.38 -6.58
CA ASP A 17 1.16 -1.04 -7.76
C ASP A 17 0.96 0.44 -8.18
N LEU A 18 -0.29 0.93 -8.14
CA LEU A 18 -0.58 2.34 -8.40
C LEU A 18 0.13 3.25 -7.38
N THR A 19 0.05 2.89 -6.08
CA THR A 19 0.71 3.66 -5.02
C THR A 19 2.23 3.69 -5.21
N VAL A 20 2.86 2.57 -5.56
CA VAL A 20 4.31 2.51 -5.82
C VAL A 20 4.69 3.44 -6.98
N ILE A 21 3.90 3.47 -8.05
CA ILE A 21 4.18 4.31 -9.22
C ILE A 21 4.08 5.79 -8.84
N GLU A 22 3.00 6.22 -8.20
CA GLU A 22 2.79 7.63 -7.88
C GLU A 22 3.73 8.09 -6.74
N GLU A 23 3.88 7.31 -5.67
CA GLU A 23 4.74 7.69 -4.55
C GLU A 23 6.21 7.77 -4.94
N SER A 24 6.68 6.88 -5.84
CA SER A 24 8.04 6.97 -6.36
C SER A 24 8.26 8.15 -7.32
N LYS A 25 7.26 8.58 -8.10
CA LYS A 25 7.31 9.80 -8.89
C LYS A 25 7.43 11.01 -7.98
N GLU A 26 6.50 11.15 -7.03
CA GLU A 26 6.50 12.23 -6.05
C GLU A 26 7.82 12.28 -5.26
N PHE A 27 8.33 11.12 -4.83
CA PHE A 27 9.61 11.06 -4.12
C PHE A 27 10.77 11.59 -4.97
N ILE A 28 10.89 11.17 -6.23
CA ILE A 28 11.98 11.63 -7.10
C ILE A 28 11.87 13.12 -7.41
N GLU A 29 10.68 13.65 -7.60
CA GLU A 29 10.44 15.09 -7.78
C GLU A 29 10.94 15.85 -6.55
N ARG A 30 10.52 15.48 -5.34
CA ARG A 30 10.96 16.11 -4.08
C ARG A 30 12.47 15.95 -3.83
N PHE A 31 13.02 14.75 -4.07
CA PHE A 31 14.43 14.45 -3.91
C PHE A 31 15.30 15.27 -4.88
N THR A 32 14.84 15.46 -6.11
CA THR A 32 15.57 16.25 -7.12
C THR A 32 15.54 17.73 -6.79
N ALA A 33 14.38 18.24 -6.35
CA ALA A 33 14.21 19.62 -5.92
C ALA A 33 14.90 19.91 -4.56
N GLY A 34 15.11 18.90 -3.73
CA GLY A 34 15.60 19.05 -2.36
C GLY A 34 14.55 19.67 -1.42
N GLU A 35 13.25 19.45 -1.69
CA GLU A 35 12.16 20.09 -0.97
C GLU A 35 11.26 19.06 -0.28
N LYS A 36 10.69 19.46 0.87
CA LYS A 36 9.72 18.65 1.65
C LYS A 36 10.23 17.24 1.97
N LEU A 37 11.52 17.15 2.29
CA LEU A 37 12.17 15.91 2.74
C LEU A 37 12.32 15.90 4.27
N PRO A 38 12.34 14.73 4.91
CA PRO A 38 12.04 13.45 4.27
C PRO A 38 10.61 13.36 3.79
N LEU A 39 10.38 12.61 2.69
CA LEU A 39 9.03 12.16 2.34
C LEU A 39 8.65 11.02 3.25
N PHE A 40 7.57 11.18 4.01
CA PHE A 40 6.96 10.10 4.78
C PHE A 40 5.87 9.42 3.96
N THR A 41 5.88 8.09 3.89
CA THR A 41 4.81 7.34 3.23
C THR A 41 3.47 7.59 3.92
N SER A 42 2.38 7.57 3.17
CA SER A 42 1.04 7.92 3.66
C SER A 42 -0.01 6.83 3.49
N CYS A 43 0.40 5.62 3.11
CA CYS A 43 -0.50 4.48 2.91
C CYS A 43 -1.08 3.90 4.21
N CYS A 44 -0.49 4.22 5.39
CA CYS A 44 -0.97 3.78 6.69
C CYS A 44 -1.85 4.85 7.36
N PRO A 45 -3.19 4.71 7.41
CA PRO A 45 -4.08 5.76 7.94
C PRO A 45 -3.89 6.02 9.44
N ALA A 46 -3.49 5.01 10.22
CA ALA A 46 -3.20 5.21 11.64
C ALA A 46 -1.93 6.04 11.85
N TRP A 47 -0.94 5.90 10.99
CA TRP A 47 0.24 6.77 10.99
C TRP A 47 -0.11 8.19 10.55
N VAL A 48 -0.84 8.34 9.45
CA VAL A 48 -1.26 9.66 8.96
C VAL A 48 -1.99 10.44 10.06
N LYS A 49 -2.99 9.82 10.70
CA LYS A 49 -3.71 10.44 11.81
C LYS A 49 -2.80 10.79 12.98
N HIS A 50 -1.85 9.92 13.33
CA HIS A 50 -0.86 10.19 14.38
C HIS A 50 0.02 11.40 14.01
N CYS A 51 0.49 11.47 12.77
CA CYS A 51 1.27 12.58 12.27
C CYS A 51 0.50 13.90 12.32
N GLU A 52 -0.71 13.94 11.76
CA GLU A 52 -1.57 15.14 11.77
C GLU A 52 -1.90 15.63 13.18
N THR A 53 -2.08 14.71 14.13
CA THR A 53 -2.45 15.07 15.51
C THR A 53 -1.25 15.51 16.35
N LYS A 54 -0.11 14.82 16.21
CA LYS A 54 1.05 15.03 17.09
C LYS A 54 2.14 15.88 16.45
N TYR A 55 2.23 15.86 15.14
CA TYR A 55 3.27 16.53 14.35
C TYR A 55 2.67 17.26 13.14
N PRO A 56 1.70 18.19 13.35
CA PRO A 56 1.01 18.87 12.25
C PRO A 56 1.97 19.64 11.32
N GLU A 57 3.14 20.05 11.84
CA GLU A 57 4.18 20.69 11.06
C GLU A 57 4.81 19.77 10.00
N LEU A 58 4.67 18.46 10.12
CA LEU A 58 5.15 17.48 9.15
C LEU A 58 4.09 17.08 8.11
N ALA A 59 2.91 17.71 8.12
CA ALA A 59 1.84 17.38 7.16
C ALA A 59 2.29 17.53 5.71
N GLU A 60 3.12 18.53 5.39
CA GLU A 60 3.67 18.74 4.06
C GLU A 60 4.75 17.72 3.66
N ASN A 61 5.30 17.01 4.63
CA ASN A 61 6.26 15.93 4.42
C ASN A 61 5.58 14.58 4.14
N LEU A 62 4.28 14.44 4.44
CA LEU A 62 3.53 13.25 4.04
C LEU A 62 3.41 13.17 2.52
N SER A 63 3.48 11.97 1.97
CA SER A 63 3.17 11.72 0.56
C SER A 63 1.72 12.12 0.27
N THR A 64 1.50 12.78 -0.84
CA THR A 64 0.15 13.14 -1.31
C THR A 64 -0.62 11.94 -1.87
N CYS A 65 0.05 10.81 -2.08
CA CYS A 65 -0.55 9.59 -2.57
C CYS A 65 -1.65 9.09 -1.65
N ARG A 66 -2.76 8.67 -2.22
CA ARG A 66 -3.77 7.88 -1.50
C ARG A 66 -3.22 6.50 -1.18
N SER A 67 -3.80 5.82 -0.21
CA SER A 67 -3.43 4.44 0.08
C SER A 67 -3.87 3.48 -1.04
N PRO A 68 -3.28 2.27 -1.13
CA PRO A 68 -3.72 1.25 -2.09
C PRO A 68 -5.23 1.00 -2.09
N GLN A 69 -5.85 0.96 -0.90
CA GLN A 69 -7.29 0.83 -0.77
C GLN A 69 -8.04 1.98 -1.45
N GLN A 70 -7.61 3.22 -1.23
CA GLN A 70 -8.31 4.39 -1.73
C GLN A 70 -8.07 4.61 -3.22
N MET A 71 -6.83 4.42 -3.69
CA MET A 71 -6.53 4.47 -5.13
C MET A 71 -7.35 3.44 -5.88
N PHE A 72 -7.38 2.21 -5.38
CA PHE A 72 -8.10 1.14 -6.04
C PHE A 72 -9.61 1.34 -5.98
N GLY A 73 -10.15 1.79 -4.85
CA GLY A 73 -11.57 2.16 -4.73
C GLY A 73 -11.98 3.23 -5.73
N ALA A 74 -11.16 4.29 -5.89
CA ALA A 74 -11.41 5.36 -6.86
C ALA A 74 -11.39 4.84 -8.30
N VAL A 75 -10.40 3.99 -8.64
CA VAL A 75 -10.29 3.37 -9.97
C VAL A 75 -11.48 2.47 -10.28
N VAL A 76 -11.86 1.59 -9.36
CA VAL A 76 -13.03 0.70 -9.51
C VAL A 76 -14.30 1.53 -9.68
N ARG A 77 -14.50 2.55 -8.86
CA ARG A 77 -15.67 3.43 -8.97
C ARG A 77 -15.69 4.20 -10.28
N GLU A 78 -14.55 4.70 -10.77
CA GLU A 78 -14.45 5.36 -12.06
C GLU A 78 -14.75 4.41 -13.22
N TYR A 79 -14.23 3.18 -13.16
CA TYR A 79 -14.47 2.14 -14.16
C TYR A 79 -15.96 1.79 -14.29
N TYR A 80 -16.67 1.64 -13.17
CA TYR A 80 -18.09 1.28 -13.13
C TYR A 80 -19.02 2.50 -13.23
N LYS A 81 -18.54 3.70 -13.50
CA LYS A 81 -19.40 4.82 -13.94
C LYS A 81 -20.03 4.55 -15.30
N ASP A 82 -19.38 3.75 -16.12
CA ASP A 82 -19.89 3.34 -17.41
C ASP A 82 -21.11 2.39 -17.22
N PRO A 83 -22.32 2.77 -17.68
CA PRO A 83 -23.50 1.95 -17.55
C PRO A 83 -23.41 0.57 -18.21
N GLU A 84 -22.61 0.44 -19.27
CA GLU A 84 -22.38 -0.84 -19.94
C GLU A 84 -21.63 -1.84 -19.05
N LYS A 85 -20.75 -1.33 -18.17
CA LYS A 85 -19.95 -2.15 -17.25
C LYS A 85 -20.69 -2.53 -15.98
N ASN A 86 -21.62 -1.70 -15.52
CA ASN A 86 -22.37 -1.96 -14.30
C ASN A 86 -23.76 -2.59 -14.57
N GLU A 87 -24.13 -2.82 -15.83
CA GLU A 87 -25.41 -3.40 -16.24
C GLU A 87 -26.63 -2.65 -15.63
N GLY A 88 -26.48 -1.36 -15.35
CA GLY A 88 -27.49 -0.56 -14.67
C GLY A 88 -27.64 -0.86 -13.16
N LYS A 89 -26.78 -1.70 -12.59
CA LYS A 89 -26.74 -2.00 -11.15
C LYS A 89 -26.03 -0.92 -10.36
N ARG A 90 -26.37 -0.79 -9.09
CA ARG A 90 -25.65 0.05 -8.16
C ARG A 90 -24.36 -0.63 -7.72
N LEU A 91 -23.22 0.01 -7.94
CA LEU A 91 -21.94 -0.45 -7.40
C LEU A 91 -21.91 -0.33 -5.87
N VAL A 92 -21.53 -1.41 -5.20
CA VAL A 92 -21.18 -1.45 -3.78
C VAL A 92 -19.75 -1.99 -3.67
N SER A 93 -18.82 -1.14 -3.29
CA SER A 93 -17.40 -1.49 -3.14
C SER A 93 -17.11 -1.91 -1.71
N VAL A 94 -16.59 -3.13 -1.54
CA VAL A 94 -16.22 -3.68 -0.22
C VAL A 94 -14.74 -4.03 -0.20
N SER A 95 -14.00 -3.39 0.69
CA SER A 95 -12.58 -3.65 0.89
C SER A 95 -12.37 -4.66 2.03
N ILE A 96 -11.52 -5.67 1.82
CA ILE A 96 -11.14 -6.64 2.85
C ILE A 96 -9.71 -6.36 3.28
N MET A 97 -9.54 -5.90 4.54
CA MET A 97 -8.27 -5.36 5.01
C MET A 97 -7.81 -5.99 6.32
N PRO A 98 -6.49 -6.16 6.52
CA PRO A 98 -5.93 -6.60 7.79
C PRO A 98 -5.92 -5.49 8.86
N CYS A 99 -6.68 -4.41 8.68
CA CYS A 99 -6.52 -3.15 9.37
C CYS A 99 -7.88 -2.56 9.79
N THR A 100 -8.01 -2.13 11.05
CA THR A 100 -9.21 -1.44 11.54
C THR A 100 -9.23 0.05 11.17
N ALA A 101 -8.07 0.69 11.07
CA ALA A 101 -7.98 2.11 10.72
C ALA A 101 -8.44 2.39 9.27
N LYS A 102 -8.47 1.38 8.40
CA LYS A 102 -9.04 1.49 7.05
C LYS A 102 -10.55 1.77 7.06
N LYS A 103 -11.26 1.43 8.13
CA LYS A 103 -12.67 1.79 8.32
C LYS A 103 -12.88 3.29 8.52
N GLU A 104 -11.94 3.95 9.20
CA GLU A 104 -11.95 5.41 9.37
C GLU A 104 -11.47 6.12 8.10
N GLU A 105 -10.47 5.56 7.42
CA GLU A 105 -9.91 6.15 6.21
C GLU A 105 -10.97 6.41 5.13
N ILE A 106 -11.93 5.50 4.94
CA ILE A 106 -12.98 5.68 3.92
C ILE A 106 -13.97 6.82 4.23
N LEU A 107 -14.00 7.29 5.48
CA LEU A 107 -14.87 8.36 5.94
C LEU A 107 -14.22 9.75 5.83
N ARG A 108 -12.93 9.80 5.57
CA ARG A 108 -12.18 11.05 5.50
C ARG A 108 -12.50 11.79 4.20
N PRO A 109 -12.74 13.12 4.23
CA PRO A 109 -13.07 13.90 3.03
C PRO A 109 -12.02 13.79 1.92
N GLU A 110 -10.74 13.75 2.28
CA GLU A 110 -9.63 13.59 1.33
C GLU A 110 -9.55 12.20 0.68
N SER A 111 -10.32 11.24 1.19
CA SER A 111 -10.49 9.90 0.61
C SER A 111 -11.71 9.77 -0.29
N MET A 112 -12.37 10.90 -0.58
CA MET A 112 -13.59 10.94 -1.41
C MET A 112 -13.29 11.55 -2.76
N THR A 113 -13.82 10.97 -3.82
CA THR A 113 -13.81 11.53 -5.16
C THR A 113 -15.13 12.25 -5.42
N ASN A 114 -15.09 13.55 -5.75
CA ASN A 114 -16.28 14.37 -5.96
C ASN A 114 -17.31 14.33 -4.79
N GLY A 115 -16.79 14.30 -3.54
CA GLY A 115 -17.61 14.27 -2.33
C GLY A 115 -18.33 12.93 -2.07
N LYS A 116 -17.96 11.88 -2.77
CA LYS A 116 -18.49 10.53 -2.58
C LYS A 116 -17.39 9.57 -2.15
N GLN A 117 -17.72 8.67 -1.23
CA GLN A 117 -16.83 7.61 -0.82
C GLN A 117 -16.48 6.70 -2.00
N ASP A 118 -15.19 6.41 -2.17
CA ASP A 118 -14.72 5.49 -3.21
C ASP A 118 -14.86 4.02 -2.79
N VAL A 119 -14.82 3.75 -1.49
CA VAL A 119 -15.06 2.44 -0.87
C VAL A 119 -16.25 2.56 0.08
N ASP A 120 -17.29 1.73 -0.11
CA ASP A 120 -18.51 1.81 0.72
C ASP A 120 -18.34 1.14 2.08
N TYR A 121 -17.67 -0.01 2.12
CA TYR A 121 -17.46 -0.79 3.35
C TYR A 121 -16.05 -1.34 3.45
N VAL A 122 -15.57 -1.48 4.69
CA VAL A 122 -14.33 -2.18 5.00
C VAL A 122 -14.62 -3.33 5.96
N LEU A 123 -14.29 -4.54 5.54
CA LEU A 123 -14.28 -5.73 6.36
C LEU A 123 -12.85 -6.05 6.79
N THR A 124 -12.64 -6.33 8.05
CA THR A 124 -11.36 -6.86 8.52
C THR A 124 -11.21 -8.34 8.18
N THR A 125 -9.97 -8.83 8.16
CA THR A 125 -9.70 -10.27 7.97
C THR A 125 -10.48 -11.12 8.99
N THR A 126 -10.60 -10.66 10.23
CA THR A 126 -11.37 -11.36 11.27
C THR A 126 -12.86 -11.38 10.96
N GLU A 127 -13.42 -10.29 10.43
CA GLU A 127 -14.83 -10.19 10.07
C GLU A 127 -15.17 -11.09 8.89
N ILE A 128 -14.37 -11.09 7.82
CA ILE A 128 -14.63 -11.98 6.67
C ILE A 128 -14.48 -13.45 7.03
N ILE A 129 -13.52 -13.83 7.89
CA ILE A 129 -13.42 -15.20 8.42
C ILE A 129 -14.71 -15.59 9.17
N ARG A 130 -15.26 -14.67 9.96
CA ARG A 130 -16.52 -14.92 10.66
C ARG A 130 -17.69 -15.07 9.70
N MET A 131 -17.76 -14.26 8.65
CA MET A 131 -18.79 -14.38 7.61
C MET A 131 -18.71 -15.75 6.91
N ILE A 132 -17.53 -16.18 6.47
CA ILE A 132 -17.30 -17.49 5.84
C ILE A 132 -17.80 -18.61 6.74
N LYS A 133 -17.44 -18.59 8.03
CA LYS A 133 -17.88 -19.61 9.01
C LYS A 133 -19.38 -19.61 9.20
N LYS A 134 -20.02 -18.44 9.29
CA LYS A 134 -21.47 -18.31 9.49
C LYS A 134 -22.29 -18.74 8.26
N SER A 135 -21.72 -18.61 7.07
CA SER A 135 -22.35 -19.05 5.83
C SER A 135 -22.25 -20.56 5.58
N GLY A 136 -21.65 -21.32 6.50
CA GLY A 136 -21.50 -22.77 6.37
C GLY A 136 -20.50 -23.21 5.30
N ILE A 137 -19.68 -22.28 4.80
CA ILE A 137 -18.64 -22.57 3.79
C ILE A 137 -17.49 -23.33 4.46
N VAL A 138 -17.24 -24.54 3.98
CA VAL A 138 -16.06 -25.33 4.40
C VAL A 138 -14.88 -24.87 3.57
N PHE A 139 -14.04 -23.99 4.16
CA PHE A 139 -12.98 -23.26 3.44
C PHE A 139 -11.98 -24.21 2.75
N ASP A 140 -11.60 -25.32 3.39
CA ASP A 140 -10.65 -26.30 2.84
C ASP A 140 -11.19 -27.07 1.62
N LYS A 141 -12.49 -26.96 1.33
CA LYS A 141 -13.14 -27.58 0.17
C LYS A 141 -13.48 -26.58 -0.93
N VAL A 142 -13.06 -25.33 -0.77
CA VAL A 142 -13.26 -24.30 -1.80
C VAL A 142 -12.18 -24.44 -2.87
N GLU A 143 -12.58 -24.53 -4.11
CA GLU A 143 -11.64 -24.50 -5.24
C GLU A 143 -10.94 -23.15 -5.33
N ILE A 144 -9.69 -23.18 -5.78
CA ILE A 144 -8.90 -21.97 -5.99
C ILE A 144 -9.36 -21.32 -7.28
N GLU A 145 -9.71 -20.05 -7.20
CA GLU A 145 -10.10 -19.21 -8.33
C GLU A 145 -9.09 -18.05 -8.47
N ALA A 146 -8.88 -17.59 -9.69
CA ALA A 146 -8.14 -16.34 -9.93
C ALA A 146 -9.01 -15.14 -9.53
N ALA A 147 -8.38 -14.00 -9.29
CA ALA A 147 -9.09 -12.74 -9.19
C ALA A 147 -9.65 -12.33 -10.57
N ASP A 148 -10.75 -11.58 -10.56
CA ASP A 148 -11.44 -11.18 -11.78
C ASP A 148 -10.68 -10.13 -12.59
N VAL A 149 -10.97 -10.04 -13.87
CA VAL A 149 -10.43 -9.02 -14.76
C VAL A 149 -11.38 -7.80 -14.80
N PRO A 150 -10.85 -6.58 -15.04
CA PRO A 150 -9.51 -6.28 -15.53
C PRO A 150 -8.46 -6.03 -14.44
N PHE A 151 -8.79 -6.11 -13.15
CA PHE A 151 -7.94 -5.68 -12.05
C PHE A 151 -7.34 -6.85 -11.23
N GLY A 152 -7.23 -8.04 -11.83
CA GLY A 152 -6.87 -9.26 -11.11
C GLY A 152 -5.37 -9.55 -10.97
N ILE A 153 -4.48 -8.75 -11.56
CA ILE A 153 -3.04 -9.05 -11.63
C ILE A 153 -2.23 -7.93 -11.00
N GLY A 154 -1.66 -8.18 -9.82
CA GLY A 154 -0.66 -7.32 -9.18
C GLY A 154 0.77 -7.78 -9.43
N SER A 155 1.74 -6.91 -9.23
CA SER A 155 3.17 -7.24 -9.26
C SER A 155 3.67 -7.77 -7.93
N GLY A 156 4.88 -8.37 -7.92
CA GLY A 156 5.57 -8.73 -6.70
C GLY A 156 5.80 -7.53 -5.77
N SER A 157 6.05 -6.34 -6.32
CA SER A 157 6.13 -5.09 -5.55
C SER A 157 4.81 -4.77 -4.84
N GLY A 158 3.67 -4.93 -5.50
CA GLY A 158 2.36 -4.75 -4.87
C GLY A 158 2.10 -5.76 -3.76
N VAL A 159 2.49 -7.02 -3.96
CA VAL A 159 2.28 -8.09 -2.97
C VAL A 159 3.07 -7.83 -1.68
N ILE A 160 4.34 -7.45 -1.75
CA ILE A 160 5.18 -7.23 -0.54
C ILE A 160 4.81 -5.98 0.24
N PHE A 161 3.93 -5.14 -0.26
CA PHE A 161 3.50 -3.90 0.37
C PHE A 161 2.96 -4.08 1.80
N GLY A 162 2.46 -5.26 2.12
CA GLY A 162 1.89 -5.60 3.42
C GLY A 162 2.91 -5.88 4.53
N VAL A 163 4.19 -6.05 4.23
CA VAL A 163 5.26 -6.26 5.23
C VAL A 163 6.03 -4.97 5.50
N THR A 164 6.63 -4.85 6.69
CA THR A 164 7.51 -3.70 7.01
C THR A 164 8.74 -3.72 6.12
N GLY A 165 9.01 -2.60 5.45
CA GLY A 165 10.04 -2.46 4.43
C GLY A 165 9.55 -2.76 3.01
N GLY A 166 8.34 -3.30 2.86
CA GLY A 166 7.80 -3.66 1.55
C GLY A 166 7.50 -2.46 0.66
N VAL A 167 7.06 -1.35 1.22
CA VAL A 167 6.85 -0.09 0.47
C VAL A 167 8.17 0.46 -0.02
N THR A 168 9.14 0.57 0.89
CA THR A 168 10.49 1.05 0.55
C THR A 168 11.14 0.14 -0.50
N GLU A 169 11.07 -1.18 -0.32
CA GLU A 169 11.59 -2.13 -1.31
C GLU A 169 10.92 -1.95 -2.68
N ALA A 170 9.59 -1.77 -2.72
CA ALA A 170 8.84 -1.58 -3.96
C ALA A 170 9.24 -0.28 -4.67
N VAL A 171 9.40 0.82 -3.93
CA VAL A 171 9.88 2.10 -4.46
C VAL A 171 11.31 1.94 -5.02
N LEU A 172 12.23 1.35 -4.27
CA LEU A 172 13.61 1.13 -4.73
C LEU A 172 13.66 0.24 -5.98
N ARG A 173 12.84 -0.82 -6.06
CA ARG A 173 12.73 -1.66 -7.26
C ARG A 173 12.32 -0.84 -8.48
N ARG A 174 11.37 0.10 -8.30
CA ARG A 174 10.93 0.96 -9.40
C ARG A 174 12.00 1.95 -9.83
N LEU A 175 12.78 2.50 -8.91
CA LEU A 175 13.86 3.43 -9.20
C LEU A 175 15.02 2.79 -9.95
N GLN A 176 15.16 1.49 -9.84
CA GLN A 176 16.22 0.75 -10.49
C GLN A 176 15.99 0.66 -12.00
N GLN A 177 16.98 1.08 -12.79
CA GLN A 177 16.91 1.15 -14.26
C GLN A 177 17.01 -0.22 -14.95
N GLY A 178 17.56 -1.24 -14.28
CA GLY A 178 17.79 -2.57 -14.86
C GLY A 178 16.77 -3.62 -14.44
N HIS A 179 16.68 -4.70 -15.23
CA HIS A 179 15.95 -5.93 -14.89
C HIS A 179 16.89 -7.00 -14.33
N ASN A 180 18.07 -6.59 -13.94
CA ASN A 180 19.13 -7.49 -13.51
C ASN A 180 18.78 -8.13 -12.15
N ARG A 181 18.84 -9.46 -12.08
CA ARG A 181 18.59 -10.24 -10.86
C ARG A 181 19.52 -9.85 -9.71
N VAL A 182 20.77 -9.47 -10.03
CA VAL A 182 21.78 -9.06 -9.06
C VAL A 182 21.35 -7.78 -8.32
N ASP A 183 20.82 -6.81 -9.05
CA ASP A 183 20.39 -5.56 -8.46
C ASP A 183 19.13 -5.73 -7.59
N MET A 184 18.20 -6.58 -8.01
CA MET A 184 17.03 -6.91 -7.19
C MET A 184 17.44 -7.63 -5.90
N GLU A 185 18.44 -8.47 -5.94
CA GLU A 185 18.97 -9.12 -4.75
C GLU A 185 19.71 -8.13 -3.84
N ALA A 186 20.45 -7.19 -4.40
CA ALA A 186 21.09 -6.10 -3.66
C ALA A 186 20.07 -5.27 -2.87
N ILE A 187 18.91 -4.95 -3.46
CA ILE A 187 17.83 -4.25 -2.73
C ILE A 187 17.32 -5.12 -1.57
N LYS A 188 17.06 -6.40 -1.79
CA LYS A 188 16.55 -7.30 -0.74
C LYS A 188 17.52 -7.44 0.44
N THR A 189 18.81 -7.39 0.17
CA THR A 189 19.90 -7.52 1.16
C THR A 189 20.37 -6.19 1.74
N SER A 190 19.85 -5.06 1.28
CA SER A 190 20.23 -3.71 1.74
C SER A 190 19.87 -3.40 3.20
N GLY A 191 19.20 -4.32 3.91
CA GLY A 191 18.65 -4.06 5.25
C GLY A 191 17.18 -3.64 5.23
N VAL A 192 16.54 -3.53 4.06
CA VAL A 192 15.11 -3.18 3.93
C VAL A 192 14.19 -4.25 4.55
N ARG A 193 14.59 -5.52 4.47
CA ARG A 193 13.88 -6.66 5.07
C ARG A 193 14.35 -6.91 6.49
N GLY A 194 13.48 -7.40 7.34
CA GLY A 194 13.78 -7.74 8.74
C GLY A 194 12.63 -7.36 9.69
N ASP A 195 12.80 -7.71 10.96
CA ASP A 195 11.79 -7.58 12.02
C ASP A 195 12.04 -6.36 12.93
N GLU A 196 13.13 -5.66 12.76
CA GLU A 196 13.53 -4.52 13.56
C GLU A 196 12.50 -3.41 13.46
N GLY A 197 12.29 -2.71 14.56
CA GLY A 197 11.32 -1.62 14.63
C GLY A 197 11.75 -0.37 13.87
N ILE A 198 13.05 -0.15 13.73
CA ILE A 198 13.68 0.89 12.93
C ILE A 198 14.80 0.23 12.15
N LYS A 199 14.79 0.40 10.84
CA LYS A 199 15.84 -0.06 9.91
C LYS A 199 16.27 1.15 9.10
N GLU A 200 17.56 1.29 8.91
CA GLU A 200 18.16 2.39 8.14
C GLU A 200 18.95 1.78 6.99
N LEU A 201 18.83 2.36 5.81
CA LEU A 201 19.52 1.89 4.62
C LEU A 201 19.91 3.06 3.72
N THR A 202 20.88 2.82 2.88
CA THR A 202 21.30 3.73 1.82
C THR A 202 21.17 3.05 0.46
N TYR A 203 20.79 3.83 -0.54
CA TYR A 203 20.66 3.37 -1.91
C TYR A 203 21.24 4.42 -2.88
N ASN A 204 22.06 3.99 -3.83
CA ASN A 204 22.61 4.90 -4.85
C ASN A 204 21.63 5.00 -6.03
N TYR A 205 21.14 6.21 -6.29
CA TYR A 205 20.29 6.51 -7.43
C TYR A 205 20.98 7.57 -8.31
N ASN A 206 21.39 7.17 -9.50
CA ASN A 206 22.06 8.05 -10.47
C ASN A 206 23.26 8.82 -9.88
N GLY A 207 24.08 8.16 -9.06
CA GLY A 207 25.25 8.75 -8.43
C GLY A 207 24.95 9.61 -7.18
N ARG A 208 23.69 9.75 -6.77
CA ARG A 208 23.27 10.39 -5.53
C ARG A 208 22.83 9.35 -4.51
N GLU A 209 23.26 9.50 -3.28
CA GLU A 209 22.85 8.63 -2.18
C GLU A 209 21.47 9.02 -1.65
N ILE A 210 20.55 8.06 -1.61
CA ILE A 210 19.25 8.14 -0.95
C ILE A 210 19.40 7.49 0.43
N LYS A 211 19.07 8.20 1.49
CA LYS A 211 19.00 7.68 2.86
C LYS A 211 17.54 7.40 3.22
N ALA A 212 17.24 6.15 3.51
CA ALA A 212 15.88 5.75 3.84
C ALA A 212 15.79 5.11 5.23
N ALA A 213 14.65 5.32 5.88
CA ALA A 213 14.31 4.62 7.11
C ALA A 213 13.00 3.84 6.95
N VAL A 214 12.96 2.64 7.51
CA VAL A 214 11.77 1.81 7.60
C VAL A 214 11.38 1.69 9.06
N VAL A 215 10.21 2.20 9.40
CA VAL A 215 9.77 2.34 10.78
C VAL A 215 8.47 1.57 11.01
N SER A 216 8.45 0.69 11.99
CA SER A 216 7.25 -0.03 12.40
C SER A 216 6.92 0.17 13.87
N GLY A 217 5.68 0.60 14.13
CA GLY A 217 5.19 1.03 15.44
C GLY A 217 5.31 2.52 15.68
N LEU A 218 4.23 3.17 16.16
CA LEU A 218 4.16 4.62 16.34
C LEU A 218 5.19 5.16 17.34
N ALA A 219 5.50 4.43 18.41
CA ALA A 219 6.55 4.84 19.35
C ALA A 219 7.96 4.88 18.70
N ASN A 220 8.19 4.06 17.68
CA ASN A 220 9.43 4.13 16.90
C ASN A 220 9.40 5.30 15.91
N ALA A 221 8.22 5.60 15.34
CA ALA A 221 8.06 6.80 14.52
C ALA A 221 8.36 8.08 15.33
N ASP A 222 7.86 8.17 16.56
CA ASP A 222 8.16 9.28 17.47
C ASP A 222 9.67 9.45 17.67
N LYS A 223 10.39 8.36 17.93
CA LYS A 223 11.85 8.39 18.12
C LYS A 223 12.59 8.87 16.86
N VAL A 224 12.16 8.41 15.69
CA VAL A 224 12.78 8.84 14.43
C VAL A 224 12.53 10.32 14.16
N ILE A 225 11.30 10.80 14.41
CA ILE A 225 10.96 12.22 14.25
C ILE A 225 11.77 13.09 15.23
N GLU A 226 11.90 12.68 16.48
CA GLU A 226 12.72 13.41 17.48
C GLU A 226 14.19 13.51 17.03
N ARG A 227 14.77 12.41 16.52
CA ARG A 227 16.15 12.43 15.99
C ARG A 227 16.29 13.36 14.78
N ILE A 228 15.28 13.40 13.88
CA ILE A 228 15.26 14.32 12.73
C ILE A 228 15.19 15.78 13.23
N LYS A 229 14.28 16.08 14.16
CA LYS A 229 14.11 17.44 14.73
C LYS A 229 15.36 17.93 15.46
N ASN A 230 16.08 17.04 16.12
CA ASN A 230 17.35 17.35 16.79
C ASN A 230 18.55 17.42 15.83
N ASN A 231 18.34 17.25 14.51
CA ASN A 231 19.42 17.18 13.51
C ASN A 231 20.45 16.06 13.78
N GLU A 232 20.05 14.99 14.46
CA GLU A 232 20.91 13.83 14.72
C GLU A 232 21.03 12.92 13.50
N VAL A 233 19.98 12.91 12.64
CA VAL A 233 19.89 12.11 11.43
C VAL A 233 19.20 12.86 10.32
N HIS A 234 19.53 12.50 9.08
CA HIS A 234 18.86 12.97 7.88
C HIS A 234 18.40 11.76 7.05
N TYR A 235 17.15 11.79 6.61
CA TYR A 235 16.59 10.84 5.67
C TYR A 235 15.94 11.59 4.51
N ASP A 236 15.89 10.93 3.36
CA ASP A 236 15.16 11.40 2.18
C ASP A 236 13.79 10.73 2.08
N PHE A 237 13.70 9.46 2.48
CA PHE A 237 12.49 8.66 2.42
C PHE A 237 12.27 7.89 3.72
N VAL A 238 11.05 7.95 4.28
CA VAL A 238 10.71 7.25 5.53
C VAL A 238 9.41 6.49 5.37
N GLU A 239 9.51 5.17 5.35
CA GLU A 239 8.34 4.31 5.47
C GLU A 239 7.88 4.23 6.93
N VAL A 240 6.59 4.50 7.19
CA VAL A 240 6.02 4.34 8.52
C VAL A 240 4.80 3.44 8.49
N MET A 241 4.85 2.36 9.25
CA MET A 241 3.70 1.52 9.55
C MET A 241 3.37 1.53 11.03
N ALA A 242 2.12 1.88 11.39
CA ALA A 242 1.68 1.92 12.80
C ALA A 242 1.77 0.55 13.49
N CYS A 243 1.57 -0.53 12.74
CA CYS A 243 1.64 -1.88 13.27
C CYS A 243 3.07 -2.42 13.19
N ARG A 244 3.56 -3.03 14.28
CA ARG A 244 4.84 -3.73 14.23
C ARG A 244 4.80 -4.84 13.18
N ARG A 245 5.84 -4.95 12.37
CA ARG A 245 5.97 -5.91 11.25
C ARG A 245 5.04 -5.65 10.05
N GLY A 246 4.38 -4.51 10.01
CA GLY A 246 3.51 -4.11 8.90
C GLY A 246 2.09 -4.66 8.99
N CYS A 247 1.37 -4.58 7.88
CA CYS A 247 -0.06 -4.90 7.79
C CYS A 247 -0.37 -6.39 8.01
N ILE A 248 0.59 -7.30 7.80
CA ILE A 248 0.44 -8.72 8.13
C ILE A 248 0.12 -8.95 9.62
N MET A 249 0.42 -7.98 10.47
CA MET A 249 0.12 -7.96 11.90
C MET A 249 -0.85 -6.85 12.28
N GLY A 250 -1.62 -6.36 11.32
CA GLY A 250 -2.61 -5.31 11.51
C GLY A 250 -3.72 -5.69 12.51
N GLY A 251 -4.35 -4.67 13.10
CA GLY A 251 -5.41 -4.84 14.11
C GLY A 251 -6.67 -5.54 13.62
N GLY A 252 -6.84 -5.73 12.32
CA GLY A 252 -7.92 -6.51 11.70
C GLY A 252 -7.61 -8.00 11.51
N GLN A 253 -6.38 -8.43 11.82
CA GLN A 253 -5.97 -9.83 11.72
C GLN A 253 -6.39 -10.63 12.97
N PRO A 254 -6.57 -11.97 12.88
CA PRO A 254 -6.77 -12.81 14.06
C PRO A 254 -5.64 -12.65 15.09
N VAL A 255 -6.03 -12.41 16.35
CA VAL A 255 -5.11 -12.00 17.43
C VAL A 255 -4.19 -13.14 17.88
N ASN A 256 -4.65 -14.39 17.87
CA ASN A 256 -3.92 -15.55 18.37
C ASN A 256 -2.81 -16.03 17.41
N ALA A 257 -1.96 -15.11 16.98
CA ALA A 257 -0.86 -15.41 16.09
C ALA A 257 0.45 -15.57 16.88
N GLY A 258 0.83 -16.81 17.18
CA GLY A 258 2.14 -17.11 17.75
C GLY A 258 3.30 -16.77 16.78
N PRO A 259 4.56 -16.87 17.23
CA PRO A 259 5.74 -16.52 16.40
C PRO A 259 5.81 -17.29 15.06
N ARG A 260 5.34 -18.52 15.02
CA ARG A 260 5.27 -19.33 13.78
C ARG A 260 4.30 -18.72 12.76
N THR A 261 3.10 -18.28 13.20
CA THR A 261 2.10 -17.67 12.33
C THR A 261 2.62 -16.35 11.75
N LYS A 262 3.32 -15.55 12.54
CA LYS A 262 3.92 -14.29 12.10
C LYS A 262 4.92 -14.51 10.97
N ARG A 263 5.84 -15.47 11.16
CA ARG A 263 6.82 -15.85 10.13
C ARG A 263 6.16 -16.43 8.89
N ALA A 264 5.11 -17.25 9.06
CA ALA A 264 4.38 -17.83 7.95
C ALA A 264 3.67 -16.77 7.10
N ARG A 265 3.05 -15.76 7.71
CA ARG A 265 2.43 -14.64 6.98
C ARG A 265 3.46 -13.85 6.17
N MET A 266 4.58 -13.50 6.77
CA MET A 266 5.65 -12.78 6.08
C MET A 266 6.25 -13.63 4.94
N LYS A 267 6.54 -14.90 5.22
CA LYS A 267 7.04 -15.85 4.22
C LYS A 267 6.05 -15.98 3.05
N GLY A 268 4.74 -16.07 3.33
CA GLY A 268 3.73 -16.17 2.28
C GLY A 268 3.78 -15.03 1.28
N LEU A 269 3.93 -13.78 1.75
CA LEU A 269 4.04 -12.63 0.84
C LEU A 269 5.35 -12.66 0.04
N TYR A 270 6.48 -13.01 0.67
CA TYR A 270 7.75 -13.12 -0.05
C TYR A 270 7.78 -14.31 -1.02
N ASP A 271 7.17 -15.44 -0.68
CA ASP A 271 7.03 -16.59 -1.60
C ASP A 271 6.15 -16.21 -2.80
N THR A 272 5.08 -15.46 -2.58
CA THR A 272 4.23 -14.95 -3.66
C THR A 272 5.02 -14.01 -4.56
N ASP A 273 5.78 -13.05 -4.00
CA ASP A 273 6.67 -12.19 -4.79
C ASP A 273 7.67 -13.01 -5.63
N VAL A 274 8.27 -14.03 -5.04
CA VAL A 274 9.21 -14.92 -5.77
C VAL A 274 8.54 -15.62 -6.94
N ASN A 275 7.29 -16.05 -6.77
CA ASN A 275 6.54 -16.79 -7.80
C ASN A 275 5.83 -15.87 -8.82
N THR A 276 5.59 -14.60 -8.49
CA THR A 276 4.98 -13.63 -9.41
C THR A 276 5.94 -13.33 -10.55
N GLN A 277 5.46 -13.35 -11.78
CA GLN A 277 6.29 -13.07 -12.97
C GLN A 277 6.65 -11.59 -13.06
N ILE A 278 5.69 -10.70 -12.85
CA ILE A 278 5.86 -9.24 -12.88
C ILE A 278 6.47 -8.81 -11.53
N LYS A 279 7.70 -8.30 -11.54
CA LYS A 279 8.41 -7.93 -10.30
C LYS A 279 8.21 -6.48 -9.90
N LYS A 280 8.11 -5.58 -10.84
CA LYS A 280 8.00 -4.15 -10.64
C LYS A 280 6.62 -3.65 -11.05
N SER A 281 6.08 -2.70 -10.32
CA SER A 281 4.77 -2.10 -10.59
C SER A 281 4.67 -1.47 -11.99
N ASN A 282 5.74 -0.83 -12.43
CA ASN A 282 5.82 -0.20 -13.76
C ASN A 282 6.06 -1.17 -14.92
N GLU A 283 6.13 -2.46 -14.65
CA GLU A 283 6.19 -3.54 -15.66
C GLU A 283 4.84 -4.25 -15.82
N ASN A 284 3.85 -3.91 -14.99
CA ASN A 284 2.52 -4.50 -15.06
C ASN A 284 1.74 -3.91 -16.25
N PRO A 285 1.49 -4.70 -17.32
CA PRO A 285 0.84 -4.20 -18.53
C PRO A 285 -0.59 -3.72 -18.27
N MET A 286 -1.28 -4.29 -17.28
CA MET A 286 -2.63 -3.87 -16.90
C MET A 286 -2.60 -2.47 -16.28
N ILE A 287 -1.59 -2.17 -15.46
CA ILE A 287 -1.37 -0.85 -14.89
C ILE A 287 -1.02 0.16 -15.99
N LEU A 288 -0.10 -0.17 -16.89
CA LEU A 288 0.27 0.73 -17.99
C LEU A 288 -0.93 1.07 -18.85
N SER A 289 -1.73 0.06 -19.23
CA SER A 289 -2.97 0.28 -19.99
C SER A 289 -3.96 1.18 -19.25
N LEU A 290 -4.02 1.09 -17.93
CA LEU A 290 -4.90 1.94 -17.12
C LEU A 290 -4.49 3.42 -17.19
N TYR A 291 -3.18 3.71 -17.14
CA TYR A 291 -2.67 5.09 -17.30
C TYR A 291 -2.94 5.64 -18.70
N ASP A 292 -2.87 4.82 -19.73
CA ASP A 292 -3.13 5.24 -21.12
C ASP A 292 -4.64 5.43 -21.41
N SER A 293 -5.51 4.92 -20.54
CA SER A 293 -6.97 4.93 -20.73
C SER A 293 -7.72 5.66 -19.61
N LEU A 294 -8.19 4.93 -18.60
CA LEU A 294 -9.10 5.41 -17.55
C LEU A 294 -8.50 6.54 -16.70
N LEU A 295 -7.22 6.45 -16.38
CA LEU A 295 -6.50 7.42 -15.55
C LEU A 295 -6.03 8.65 -16.33
N LYS A 296 -5.97 8.58 -17.66
CA LYS A 296 -5.40 9.66 -18.49
C LYS A 296 -6.01 11.02 -18.18
N GLY A 297 -5.19 11.90 -17.59
CA GLY A 297 -5.58 13.24 -17.16
C GLY A 297 -6.42 13.29 -15.87
N LYS A 298 -6.58 12.17 -15.17
CA LYS A 298 -7.31 12.05 -13.90
C LYS A 298 -6.43 11.53 -12.76
N GLU A 299 -5.14 11.33 -13.01
CA GLU A 299 -4.21 10.70 -12.07
C GLU A 299 -4.23 11.43 -10.73
N HIS A 300 -4.12 12.77 -10.77
CA HIS A 300 -4.10 13.57 -9.55
C HIS A 300 -5.43 13.53 -8.80
N GLU A 301 -6.56 13.58 -9.50
CA GLU A 301 -7.89 13.53 -8.89
C GLU A 301 -8.16 12.20 -8.19
N LEU A 302 -7.80 11.09 -8.83
CA LEU A 302 -8.14 9.75 -8.37
C LEU A 302 -7.10 9.15 -7.42
N LEU A 303 -5.82 9.51 -7.58
CA LEU A 303 -4.72 8.84 -6.89
C LEU A 303 -4.07 9.69 -5.79
N HIS A 304 -4.29 11.01 -5.79
CA HIS A 304 -3.71 11.90 -4.80
C HIS A 304 -4.76 12.54 -3.89
N ARG A 305 -4.28 13.10 -2.79
CA ARG A 305 -5.09 13.82 -1.82
C ARG A 305 -4.38 15.12 -1.41
N ASN A 306 -5.18 16.11 -1.01
CA ASN A 306 -4.66 17.32 -0.39
C ASN A 306 -4.83 17.18 1.12
N PHE A 307 -3.73 17.26 1.87
CA PHE A 307 -3.81 17.43 3.32
C PHE A 307 -4.27 18.86 3.58
N THR A 308 -5.51 19.00 4.04
CA THR A 308 -6.01 20.29 4.55
C THR A 308 -5.32 20.60 5.87
N LYS A 309 -4.77 21.83 5.98
CA LYS A 309 -4.23 22.36 7.23
C LYS A 309 -5.33 22.52 8.27
#